data_da2506fe171fa2349afc5c26ca7bd0f3
#
_entry.id   da2506fe171fa2349afc5c26ca7bd0f3
#
_cell.length_a   1.000
_cell.length_b   1.000
_cell.length_c   1.000
_cell.angle_alpha   90.00
_cell.angle_beta   90.00
_cell.angle_gamma   90.00
#
_symmetry.space_group_name_H-M   'P 1'
#
loop_
_entity.id
_entity.type
_entity.pdbx_description
1 polymer ?
#
loop_
_entity_poly.entity_id
_entity_poly.type
_entity_poly.pdbx_seq_one_letter_code
_entity_poly.pdbx_strand_id
1 'polypeptide(L)'
;QKARYKLFDLVDKNELGLIAKRPIANGAWRANENPNVHSAPTNYAEEYFNRAGIMNGEGSIINEPKDRIMTSMGYTFSFNDIDVGIIGTQNPKHLLSNIDMYEECLEMPKEVVNELNKRFDKFGKNWDQRT
;
A
#
# COMPACT_ATOMS: atom_id res chain seq x y z
N GLN A 1 -7.12 2.53 -1.14
CA GLN A 1 -7.74 3.40 -0.11
C GLN A 1 -9.19 3.82 -0.45
N LYS A 2 -9.53 4.12 -1.72
CA LYS A 2 -10.92 4.43 -2.12
C LYS A 2 -11.90 3.27 -1.90
N ALA A 3 -11.44 2.03 -1.96
CA ALA A 3 -12.25 0.84 -1.77
C ALA A 3 -12.98 0.84 -0.42
N ARG A 4 -12.31 1.29 0.66
CA ARG A 4 -12.88 1.36 2.01
C ARG A 4 -14.18 2.17 2.09
N TYR A 5 -14.36 3.18 1.22
CA TYR A 5 -15.57 4.01 1.22
C TYR A 5 -16.74 3.43 0.42
N LYS A 6 -16.48 2.41 -0.41
CA LYS A 6 -17.49 1.94 -1.37
C LYS A 6 -17.70 0.44 -1.36
N LEU A 7 -16.67 -0.32 -1.02
CA LEU A 7 -16.69 -1.78 -1.16
C LEU A 7 -16.83 -2.52 0.16
N PHE A 8 -16.21 -2.06 1.25
CA PHE A 8 -16.18 -2.82 2.50
C PHE A 8 -17.57 -3.08 3.04
N ASP A 9 -18.43 -2.07 3.16
CA ASP A 9 -19.83 -2.24 3.58
C ASP A 9 -20.61 -3.20 2.69
N LEU A 10 -20.31 -3.24 1.38
CA LEU A 10 -20.97 -4.15 0.44
C LEU A 10 -20.46 -5.58 0.57
N VAL A 11 -19.18 -5.74 0.85
CA VAL A 11 -18.52 -7.04 1.09
C VAL A 11 -19.13 -7.66 2.33
N ASP A 12 -19.13 -6.95 3.44
CA ASP A 12 -19.73 -7.38 4.71
C ASP A 12 -21.21 -7.75 4.57
N LYS A 13 -21.99 -6.85 3.99
CA LYS A 13 -23.43 -7.06 3.83
C LYS A 13 -23.78 -8.29 3.01
N ASN A 14 -22.94 -8.67 2.07
CA ASN A 14 -23.21 -9.78 1.14
C ASN A 14 -22.32 -11.01 1.43
N GLU A 15 -21.58 -11.02 2.54
CA GLU A 15 -20.69 -12.13 2.94
C GLU A 15 -19.71 -12.53 1.82
N LEU A 16 -19.09 -11.54 1.17
CA LEU A 16 -18.17 -11.74 0.04
C LEU A 16 -16.72 -11.72 0.51
N GLY A 17 -15.88 -12.54 -0.12
CA GLY A 17 -14.42 -12.45 0.05
C GLY A 17 -13.83 -11.28 -0.75
N LEU A 18 -12.84 -10.57 -0.19
CA LEU A 18 -12.16 -9.45 -0.81
C LEU A 18 -10.70 -9.76 -1.12
N ILE A 19 -10.33 -9.65 -2.39
CA ILE A 19 -8.96 -9.83 -2.86
C ILE A 19 -8.32 -8.48 -3.13
N ALA A 20 -7.27 -8.14 -2.37
CA ALA A 20 -6.46 -6.96 -2.61
C ALA A 20 -5.47 -7.21 -3.77
N LYS A 21 -5.62 -6.43 -4.82
CA LYS A 21 -4.71 -6.42 -5.97
C LYS A 21 -3.64 -5.35 -5.77
N ARG A 22 -2.38 -5.69 -5.98
CA ARG A 22 -1.22 -4.79 -5.88
C ARG A 22 -0.97 -4.22 -4.48
N PRO A 23 -0.96 -5.03 -3.43
CA PRO A 23 -0.77 -4.56 -2.05
C PRO A 23 0.58 -3.85 -1.85
N ILE A 24 1.61 -4.12 -2.66
CA ILE A 24 2.90 -3.42 -2.64
C ILE A 24 2.98 -2.27 -3.67
N ALA A 25 1.84 -1.79 -4.16
CA ALA A 25 1.71 -0.59 -4.99
C ALA A 25 2.62 -0.54 -6.23
N ASN A 26 2.94 -1.69 -6.86
CA ASN A 26 3.79 -1.80 -8.07
C ASN A 26 5.17 -1.11 -7.94
N GLY A 27 5.77 -1.14 -6.77
CA GLY A 27 7.07 -0.50 -6.52
C GLY A 27 7.00 1.00 -6.26
N ALA A 28 5.81 1.57 -6.07
CA ALA A 28 5.64 2.99 -5.74
C ALA A 28 6.31 3.38 -4.41
N TRP A 29 6.58 2.42 -3.52
CA TRP A 29 7.35 2.62 -2.30
C TRP A 29 8.75 3.19 -2.56
N ARG A 30 9.33 3.01 -3.76
CA ARG A 30 10.60 3.62 -4.18
C ARG A 30 10.55 5.14 -4.25
N ALA A 31 9.38 5.74 -4.32
CA ALA A 31 9.22 7.20 -4.25
C ALA A 31 9.74 7.80 -2.93
N ASN A 32 9.93 6.99 -1.90
CA ASN A 32 10.55 7.39 -0.64
C ASN A 32 12.07 7.35 -0.67
N GLU A 33 12.67 6.73 -1.67
CA GLU A 33 14.10 6.63 -1.83
C GLU A 33 14.62 7.88 -2.55
N ASN A 34 15.94 8.09 -2.54
CA ASN A 34 16.53 9.27 -3.15
C ASN A 34 16.10 9.40 -4.62
N PRO A 35 15.39 10.47 -5.01
CA PRO A 35 14.90 10.64 -6.38
C PRO A 35 16.03 10.76 -7.41
N ASN A 36 17.26 11.02 -6.98
CA ASN A 36 18.44 11.04 -7.85
C ASN A 36 18.95 9.63 -8.19
N VAL A 37 18.53 8.61 -7.45
CA VAL A 37 19.01 7.22 -7.61
C VAL A 37 17.92 6.34 -8.24
N HIS A 38 16.66 6.64 -7.99
CA HIS A 38 15.53 5.86 -8.49
C HIS A 38 14.64 6.72 -9.38
N SER A 39 14.66 6.44 -10.67
CA SER A 39 13.65 6.97 -11.59
C SER A 39 12.29 6.32 -11.33
N ALA A 40 11.24 7.05 -11.61
CA ALA A 40 9.89 6.48 -11.60
C ALA A 40 9.85 5.21 -12.48
N PRO A 41 9.22 4.14 -12.01
CA PRO A 41 8.98 2.98 -12.86
C PRO A 41 8.22 3.43 -14.11
N THR A 42 8.67 2.99 -15.28
CA THR A 42 8.08 3.39 -16.55
C THR A 42 6.64 2.92 -16.70
N ASN A 43 5.83 3.69 -17.41
CA ASN A 43 4.47 3.37 -17.83
C ASN A 43 3.45 3.23 -16.68
N TYR A 44 2.97 2.02 -16.51
CA TYR A 44 1.86 1.65 -15.66
C TYR A 44 2.03 1.98 -14.16
N ALA A 45 3.25 2.00 -13.63
CA ALA A 45 3.52 2.27 -12.23
C ALA A 45 3.86 3.74 -11.92
N GLU A 46 4.10 4.56 -12.94
CA GLU A 46 4.50 5.96 -12.80
C GLU A 46 3.51 6.77 -11.95
N GLU A 47 2.23 6.61 -12.21
CA GLU A 47 1.19 7.35 -11.49
C GLU A 47 1.16 6.97 -9.99
N TYR A 48 1.36 5.69 -9.66
CA TYR A 48 1.45 5.25 -8.26
C TYR A 48 2.67 5.84 -7.57
N PHE A 49 3.80 5.91 -8.27
CA PHE A 49 5.03 6.53 -7.79
C PHE A 49 4.82 8.02 -7.52
N ASN A 50 4.22 8.76 -8.44
CA ASN A 50 3.93 10.18 -8.29
C ASN A 50 2.98 10.44 -7.12
N ARG A 51 1.91 9.65 -6.97
CA ARG A 51 0.97 9.74 -5.86
C ARG A 51 1.63 9.44 -4.51
N ALA A 52 2.48 8.42 -4.45
CA ALA A 52 3.27 8.11 -3.26
C ALA A 52 4.21 9.28 -2.91
N GLY A 53 4.88 9.87 -3.89
CA GLY A 53 5.73 11.04 -3.70
C GLY A 53 4.97 12.23 -3.10
N ILE A 54 3.77 12.52 -3.59
CA ILE A 54 2.91 13.58 -3.03
C ILE A 54 2.57 13.30 -1.57
N MET A 55 2.17 12.08 -1.23
CA MET A 55 1.85 11.71 0.15
C MET A 55 3.08 11.75 1.06
N ASN A 56 4.24 11.36 0.55
CA ASN A 56 5.51 11.38 1.28
C ASN A 56 6.05 12.79 1.52
N GLY A 57 5.64 13.77 0.73
CA GLY A 57 5.99 15.19 0.92
C GLY A 57 5.59 15.75 2.28
N GLU A 58 4.68 15.10 3.00
CA GLU A 58 4.31 15.46 4.40
C GLU A 58 5.37 14.99 5.44
N GLY A 59 6.45 14.35 5.01
CA GLY A 59 7.51 13.87 5.88
C GLY A 59 7.29 12.45 6.42
N SER A 60 8.18 12.03 7.33
CA SER A 60 8.15 10.69 7.95
C SER A 60 6.94 10.50 8.86
N ILE A 61 6.43 9.30 8.92
CA ILE A 61 5.36 8.92 9.85
C ILE A 61 6.00 8.31 11.11
N ILE A 62 5.56 8.74 12.28
CA ILE A 62 6.05 8.20 13.55
C ILE A 62 5.71 6.71 13.63
N ASN A 63 6.66 5.89 14.04
CA ASN A 63 6.57 4.44 14.13
C ASN A 63 6.33 3.71 12.79
N GLU A 64 6.55 4.40 11.66
CA GLU A 64 6.49 3.76 10.35
C GLU A 64 7.58 2.68 10.23
N PRO A 65 7.24 1.47 9.73
CA PRO A 65 8.24 0.47 9.44
C PRO A 65 9.34 1.02 8.51
N LYS A 66 10.59 0.63 8.77
CA LYS A 66 11.71 1.04 7.90
C LYS A 66 11.59 0.45 6.49
N ASP A 67 11.06 -0.76 6.41
CA ASP A 67 10.82 -1.42 5.14
C ASP A 67 9.50 -0.94 4.52
N ARG A 68 9.58 -0.40 3.31
CA ARG A 68 8.44 0.19 2.60
C ARG A 68 7.49 -0.84 2.02
N ILE A 69 7.99 -2.04 1.72
CA ILE A 69 7.14 -3.16 1.31
C ILE A 69 6.29 -3.56 2.50
N MET A 70 6.91 -3.65 3.68
CA MET A 70 6.21 -3.92 4.94
C MET A 70 5.14 -2.86 5.24
N THR A 71 5.44 -1.57 5.05
CA THR A 71 4.45 -0.49 5.18
C THR A 71 3.27 -0.70 4.23
N SER A 72 3.54 -1.04 2.98
CA SER A 72 2.49 -1.21 1.96
C SER A 72 1.62 -2.44 2.22
N MET A 73 2.24 -3.56 2.57
CA MET A 73 1.54 -4.81 2.93
C MET A 73 0.76 -4.63 4.24
N GLY A 74 1.41 -4.14 5.29
CA GLY A 74 0.81 -3.94 6.58
C GLY A 74 -0.37 -2.96 6.53
N TYR A 75 -0.27 -1.88 5.75
CA TYR A 75 -1.42 -1.01 5.49
C TYR A 75 -2.58 -1.77 4.82
N THR A 76 -2.29 -2.60 3.82
CA THR A 76 -3.33 -3.37 3.13
C THR A 76 -4.03 -4.33 4.07
N PHE A 77 -3.28 -5.11 4.83
CA PHE A 77 -3.81 -6.13 5.74
C PHE A 77 -4.23 -5.58 7.12
N SER A 78 -4.12 -4.27 7.35
CA SER A 78 -4.72 -3.63 8.53
C SER A 78 -6.25 -3.53 8.47
N PHE A 79 -6.85 -3.86 7.33
CA PHE A 79 -8.30 -3.90 7.13
C PHE A 79 -8.79 -5.34 7.18
N ASN A 80 -9.63 -5.66 8.16
CA ASN A 80 -10.17 -7.01 8.38
C ASN A 80 -11.03 -7.51 7.22
N ASP A 81 -11.52 -6.60 6.38
CA ASP A 81 -12.31 -6.93 5.19
C ASP A 81 -11.48 -7.54 4.06
N ILE A 82 -10.15 -7.53 4.15
CA ILE A 82 -9.28 -8.07 3.12
C ILE A 82 -8.84 -9.49 3.49
N ASP A 83 -9.31 -10.47 2.74
CA ASP A 83 -9.01 -11.89 2.96
C ASP A 83 -7.71 -12.33 2.28
N VAL A 84 -7.41 -11.79 1.10
CA VAL A 84 -6.27 -12.22 0.27
C VAL A 84 -5.58 -11.05 -0.39
N GLY A 85 -4.24 -11.06 -0.43
CA GLY A 85 -3.42 -10.13 -1.21
C GLY A 85 -2.68 -10.85 -2.35
N ILE A 86 -2.75 -10.30 -3.57
CA ILE A 86 -2.00 -10.83 -4.71
C ILE A 86 -0.72 -10.02 -4.92
N ILE A 87 0.43 -10.66 -4.72
CA ILE A 87 1.75 -10.08 -4.93
C ILE A 87 2.46 -10.83 -6.04
N GLY A 88 2.92 -10.11 -7.06
CA GLY A 88 3.72 -10.65 -8.15
C GLY A 88 5.20 -10.30 -8.00
N THR A 89 6.08 -11.27 -8.17
CA THR A 89 7.54 -11.06 -8.25
C THR A 89 8.17 -12.08 -9.19
N GLN A 90 9.24 -11.68 -9.85
CA GLN A 90 10.09 -12.58 -10.66
C GLN A 90 11.30 -13.12 -9.87
N ASN A 91 11.51 -12.62 -8.66
CA ASN A 91 12.62 -13.02 -7.82
C ASN A 91 12.15 -13.92 -6.67
N PRO A 92 12.54 -15.21 -6.64
CA PRO A 92 12.13 -16.13 -5.58
C PRO A 92 12.51 -15.67 -4.16
N LYS A 93 13.63 -14.93 -4.02
CA LYS A 93 14.04 -14.39 -2.72
C LYS A 93 13.06 -13.32 -2.21
N HIS A 94 12.52 -12.50 -3.12
CA HIS A 94 11.50 -11.52 -2.74
C HIS A 94 10.19 -12.21 -2.36
N LEU A 95 9.86 -13.34 -2.99
CA LEU A 95 8.68 -14.12 -2.60
C LEU A 95 8.82 -14.62 -1.16
N LEU A 96 9.93 -15.26 -0.84
CA LEU A 96 10.20 -15.77 0.51
C LEU A 96 10.17 -14.62 1.53
N SER A 97 10.88 -13.52 1.26
CA SER A 97 10.90 -12.35 2.14
C SER A 97 9.49 -11.75 2.36
N ASN A 98 8.64 -11.74 1.34
CA ASN A 98 7.26 -11.27 1.49
C ASN A 98 6.40 -12.21 2.36
N ILE A 99 6.64 -13.52 2.27
CA ILE A 99 5.97 -14.52 3.12
C ILE A 99 6.43 -14.34 4.57
N ASP A 100 7.74 -14.26 4.81
CA ASP A 100 8.30 -14.05 6.14
C ASP A 100 7.75 -12.76 6.78
N MET A 101 7.69 -11.66 6.01
CA MET A 101 7.10 -10.40 6.49
C MET A 101 5.63 -10.55 6.85
N TYR A 102 4.86 -11.31 6.08
CA TYR A 102 3.44 -11.53 6.35
C TYR A 102 3.25 -12.34 7.63
N GLU A 103 4.03 -13.39 7.82
CA GLU A 103 3.88 -14.33 8.95
C GLU A 103 4.41 -13.75 10.28
N GLU A 104 5.51 -12.98 10.23
CA GLU A 104 6.23 -12.57 11.43
C GLU A 104 5.97 -11.11 11.86
N CYS A 105 5.64 -10.22 10.94
CA CYS A 105 5.81 -8.77 11.17
C CYS A 105 4.66 -7.89 10.67
N LEU A 106 3.50 -8.41 10.30
CA LEU A 106 2.50 -7.62 9.58
C LEU A 106 1.63 -6.70 10.46
N GLU A 107 1.86 -6.64 11.76
CA GLU A 107 1.16 -5.69 12.62
C GLU A 107 1.57 -4.24 12.29
N MET A 108 0.64 -3.51 11.68
CA MET A 108 0.84 -2.10 11.38
C MET A 108 0.35 -1.23 12.55
N PRO A 109 1.20 -0.33 13.10
CA PRO A 109 0.76 0.60 14.12
C PRO A 109 -0.45 1.42 13.65
N LYS A 110 -1.46 1.54 14.51
CA LYS A 110 -2.71 2.24 14.17
C LYS A 110 -2.48 3.70 13.77
N GLU A 111 -1.51 4.37 14.39
CA GLU A 111 -1.13 5.74 14.06
C GLU A 111 -0.58 5.85 12.64
N VAL A 112 0.15 4.85 12.13
CA VAL A 112 0.65 4.81 10.75
C VAL A 112 -0.52 4.66 9.78
N VAL A 113 -1.44 3.73 10.06
CA VAL A 113 -2.65 3.54 9.24
C VAL A 113 -3.48 4.82 9.19
N ASN A 114 -3.69 5.46 10.34
CA ASN A 114 -4.47 6.70 10.43
C ASN A 114 -3.82 7.85 9.67
N GLU A 115 -2.49 8.00 9.78
CA GLU A 115 -1.77 9.05 9.06
C GLU A 115 -1.79 8.81 7.55
N LEU A 116 -1.61 7.57 7.09
CA LEU A 116 -1.74 7.23 5.67
C LEU A 116 -3.16 7.50 5.13
N ASN A 117 -4.18 7.22 5.93
CA ASN A 117 -5.56 7.55 5.58
C ASN A 117 -5.77 9.05 5.47
N LYS A 118 -5.30 9.83 6.45
CA LYS A 118 -5.39 11.29 6.48
C LYS A 118 -4.69 11.93 5.26
N ARG A 119 -3.48 11.47 4.92
CA ARG A 119 -2.76 11.94 3.73
C ARG A 119 -3.54 11.63 2.44
N PHE A 120 -4.09 10.42 2.34
CA PHE A 120 -4.94 10.08 1.20
C PHE A 120 -6.20 10.97 1.13
N ASP A 121 -6.85 11.23 2.25
CA ASP A 121 -8.04 12.08 2.28
C ASP A 121 -7.70 13.53 1.88
N LYS A 122 -6.50 14.00 2.21
CA LYS A 122 -6.02 15.31 1.84
C LYS A 122 -5.70 15.42 0.35
N PHE A 123 -4.98 14.45 -0.21
CA PHE A 123 -4.41 14.55 -1.56
C PHE A 123 -5.09 13.63 -2.58
N GLY A 124 -5.51 12.44 -2.16
CA GLY A 124 -5.88 11.33 -3.03
C GLY A 124 -7.38 11.14 -3.26
N LYS A 125 -8.21 11.86 -2.54
CA LYS A 125 -9.68 11.67 -2.59
C LYS A 125 -10.25 11.82 -4.01
N ASN A 126 -9.68 12.72 -4.80
CA ASN A 126 -10.10 13.00 -6.18
C ASN A 126 -9.26 12.29 -7.25
N TRP A 127 -8.27 11.47 -6.85
CA TRP A 127 -7.49 10.73 -7.84
C TRP A 127 -8.35 9.68 -8.54
N ASP A 128 -8.14 9.53 -9.85
CA ASP A 128 -8.81 8.49 -10.62
C ASP A 128 -8.39 7.10 -10.14
N GLN A 129 -9.35 6.19 -10.14
CA GLN A 129 -9.07 4.79 -9.85
C GLN A 129 -8.33 4.17 -11.05
N ARG A 130 -7.18 3.56 -10.79
CA ARG A 130 -6.41 2.83 -11.81
C ARG A 130 -6.74 1.34 -11.71
N THR A 131 -7.14 0.78 -12.81
CA THR A 131 -7.48 -0.66 -12.94
C THR A 131 -6.35 -1.45 -13.59
#